data_9226070ff8a81f16f4d7b14b5f2fb6de
#
_entry.id   9226070ff8a81f16f4d7b14b5f2fb6de
#
_cell.length_a   1.000
_cell.length_b   1.000
_cell.length_c   1.000
_cell.angle_alpha   90.00
_cell.angle_beta   90.00
_cell.angle_gamma   90.00
#
_symmetry.space_group_name_H-M   'P 1'
#
loop_
_entity.id
_entity.type
_entity.pdbx_description
1 polymer ?
#
loop_
_entity_poly.entity_id
_entity_poly.type
_entity_poly.pdbx_seq_one_letter_code
_entity_poly.pdbx_strand_id
1 'polypeptide(L)'
;MPALLQAQSPNDTVRVAVIGVGNRGSYDLKNILKVPGVKVVALCDLDTERLDKAKALVSATASGEPATYTDFRKMLDERKDIDVTIIATPVDTHKMIAIDALEVGTSVYCEKPMATTPQDVRLMVAAAKSAKGVFQAGFQLRHDPRRRRSIEFIHSGGIGDVLFLQGYRHTGDLPHDTPWYFDRTRSGDNIVEQACHILDLFTWTVGKHPLRAFGSGGINFFKNDPPGRTTMDNYAVIYEFPDDLRLEFSHIYFDPPGFSGVKERVFGAKGAIDLATATWMERDKKGEIKLDVPDAAEDSTYLSLAAFIDNARAHKTPLNNAESAAMSTMVAMLGRKAIYEKRVVRWEEL
;
A
#
# COMPACT_ATOMS: atom_id res chain seq x y z
N MET A 1 0.81 -8.44 -31.01
CA MET A 1 1.66 -9.63 -31.18
C MET A 1 2.02 -10.13 -29.79
N PRO A 2 1.82 -11.39 -29.43
CA PRO A 2 2.26 -11.91 -28.16
C PRO A 2 3.79 -11.88 -28.13
N ALA A 3 4.36 -11.25 -27.09
CA ALA A 3 5.79 -11.31 -26.86
C ALA A 3 6.18 -12.77 -26.63
N LEU A 4 7.07 -13.29 -27.47
CA LEU A 4 7.71 -14.57 -27.29
C LEU A 4 8.35 -14.62 -25.90
N LEU A 5 7.89 -15.53 -25.05
CA LEU A 5 8.57 -15.94 -23.83
C LEU A 5 9.98 -16.41 -24.21
N GLN A 6 10.96 -15.54 -24.07
CA GLN A 6 12.37 -15.96 -24.09
C GLN A 6 12.56 -16.94 -22.94
N ALA A 7 13.11 -18.11 -23.23
CA ALA A 7 13.50 -19.08 -22.23
C ALA A 7 14.46 -18.40 -21.23
N GLN A 8 14.03 -18.27 -19.98
CA GLN A 8 14.85 -17.68 -18.93
C GLN A 8 16.05 -18.59 -18.67
N SER A 9 17.24 -18.00 -18.61
CA SER A 9 18.43 -18.68 -18.16
C SER A 9 18.28 -19.10 -16.67
N PRO A 10 18.88 -20.21 -16.23
CA PRO A 10 18.91 -20.56 -14.80
C PRO A 10 19.45 -19.44 -13.89
N ASN A 11 20.20 -18.49 -14.44
CA ASN A 11 20.71 -17.30 -13.75
C ASN A 11 19.65 -16.17 -13.60
N ASP A 12 18.48 -16.28 -14.24
CA ASP A 12 17.45 -15.25 -14.18
C ASP A 12 16.41 -15.48 -13.06
N THR A 13 16.58 -16.53 -12.26
CA THR A 13 15.67 -16.86 -11.16
C THR A 13 15.90 -15.92 -9.98
N VAL A 14 14.84 -15.18 -9.58
CA VAL A 14 14.83 -14.34 -8.40
C VAL A 14 14.44 -15.17 -7.17
N ARG A 15 15.32 -15.21 -6.18
CA ARG A 15 15.12 -15.94 -4.92
C ARG A 15 14.47 -15.03 -3.89
N VAL A 16 13.26 -15.39 -3.48
CA VAL A 16 12.39 -14.58 -2.64
C VAL A 16 12.30 -15.16 -1.24
N ALA A 17 12.42 -14.30 -0.23
CA ALA A 17 12.00 -14.58 1.14
C ALA A 17 10.70 -13.83 1.45
N VAL A 18 9.81 -14.44 2.25
CA VAL A 18 8.59 -13.78 2.74
C VAL A 18 8.60 -13.77 4.26
N ILE A 19 8.51 -12.58 4.85
CA ILE A 19 8.46 -12.33 6.29
C ILE A 19 7.06 -11.85 6.67
N GLY A 20 6.37 -12.62 7.51
CA GLY A 20 4.94 -12.48 7.79
C GLY A 20 4.12 -13.23 6.75
N VAL A 21 3.57 -14.39 7.14
CA VAL A 21 2.71 -15.22 6.27
C VAL A 21 1.27 -15.33 6.82
N GLY A 22 0.83 -14.29 7.56
CA GLY A 22 -0.55 -14.10 7.99
C GLY A 22 -1.48 -13.78 6.81
N ASN A 23 -2.66 -13.21 7.09
CA ASN A 23 -3.69 -12.93 6.07
C ASN A 23 -3.12 -12.24 4.82
N ARG A 24 -2.51 -11.07 4.99
CA ARG A 24 -1.93 -10.31 3.87
C ARG A 24 -0.73 -11.03 3.26
N GLY A 25 0.21 -11.50 4.08
CA GLY A 25 1.40 -12.19 3.59
C GLY A 25 1.10 -13.51 2.86
N SER A 26 0.07 -14.25 3.28
CA SER A 26 -0.41 -15.42 2.53
C SER A 26 -0.98 -15.05 1.17
N TYR A 27 -1.64 -13.89 1.07
CA TYR A 27 -2.14 -13.40 -0.20
C TYR A 27 -1.00 -12.96 -1.14
N ASP A 28 -0.02 -12.24 -0.60
CA ASP A 28 1.19 -11.86 -1.34
C ASP A 28 1.97 -13.10 -1.78
N LEU A 29 2.12 -14.11 -0.90
CA LEU A 29 2.77 -15.37 -1.20
C LEU A 29 2.09 -16.11 -2.38
N LYS A 30 0.76 -16.19 -2.39
CA LYS A 30 0.01 -16.80 -3.50
C LYS A 30 0.23 -16.06 -4.82
N ASN A 31 0.35 -14.74 -4.78
CA ASN A 31 0.56 -13.95 -5.98
C ASN A 31 2.01 -13.98 -6.47
N ILE A 32 3.00 -13.91 -5.57
CA ILE A 32 4.41 -13.98 -5.98
C ILE A 32 4.79 -15.33 -6.57
N LEU A 33 4.18 -16.42 -6.13
CA LEU A 33 4.37 -17.76 -6.68
C LEU A 33 3.90 -17.90 -8.14
N LYS A 34 3.04 -17.00 -8.61
CA LYS A 34 2.60 -16.96 -10.02
C LYS A 34 3.56 -16.17 -10.91
N VAL A 35 4.45 -15.34 -10.34
CA VAL A 35 5.34 -14.47 -11.12
C VAL A 35 6.44 -15.32 -11.78
N PRO A 36 6.62 -15.24 -13.11
CA PRO A 36 7.61 -16.03 -13.81
C PRO A 36 9.04 -15.78 -13.34
N GLY A 37 9.83 -16.86 -13.23
CA GLY A 37 11.24 -16.77 -12.81
C GLY A 37 11.44 -16.40 -11.34
N VAL A 38 10.43 -16.62 -10.50
CA VAL A 38 10.52 -16.47 -9.04
C VAL A 38 10.64 -17.84 -8.39
N LYS A 39 11.47 -17.91 -7.35
CA LYS A 39 11.58 -19.06 -6.45
C LYS A 39 11.50 -18.58 -5.00
N VAL A 40 10.47 -18.99 -4.26
CA VAL A 40 10.39 -18.73 -2.82
C VAL A 40 11.31 -19.71 -2.11
N VAL A 41 12.37 -19.19 -1.47
CA VAL A 41 13.44 -19.98 -0.86
C VAL A 41 13.43 -19.97 0.67
N ALA A 42 12.75 -18.97 1.26
CA ALA A 42 12.64 -18.86 2.72
C ALA A 42 11.30 -18.22 3.13
N LEU A 43 10.80 -18.64 4.29
CA LEU A 43 9.59 -18.14 4.95
C LEU A 43 9.92 -17.83 6.41
N CYS A 44 9.37 -16.73 6.93
CA CYS A 44 9.54 -16.38 8.34
C CYS A 44 8.20 -15.90 8.92
N ASP A 45 7.78 -16.48 10.05
CA ASP A 45 6.65 -16.02 10.87
C ASP A 45 6.84 -16.49 12.31
N LEU A 46 6.32 -15.74 13.27
CA LEU A 46 6.31 -16.17 14.69
C LEU A 46 5.29 -17.27 14.97
N ASP A 47 4.25 -17.36 14.14
CA ASP A 47 3.19 -18.35 14.22
C ASP A 47 3.57 -19.58 13.37
N THR A 48 3.90 -20.66 14.05
CA THR A 48 4.36 -21.90 13.42
C THR A 48 3.26 -22.60 12.59
N GLU A 49 1.98 -22.47 12.95
CA GLU A 49 0.89 -23.04 12.16
C GLU A 49 0.73 -22.33 10.83
N ARG A 50 0.86 -20.98 10.83
CA ARG A 50 0.87 -20.19 9.60
C ARG A 50 2.06 -20.52 8.73
N LEU A 51 3.22 -20.69 9.37
CA LEU A 51 4.47 -21.05 8.70
C LEU A 51 4.36 -22.42 8.02
N ASP A 52 3.80 -23.42 8.68
CA ASP A 52 3.58 -24.75 8.12
C ASP A 52 2.62 -24.74 6.92
N LYS A 53 1.52 -23.98 7.02
CA LYS A 53 0.58 -23.79 5.91
C LYS A 53 1.24 -23.12 4.71
N ALA A 54 2.05 -22.08 4.95
CA ALA A 54 2.78 -21.39 3.91
C ALA A 54 3.86 -22.28 3.27
N LYS A 55 4.59 -23.05 4.06
CA LYS A 55 5.58 -24.05 3.61
C LYS A 55 4.92 -25.08 2.70
N ALA A 56 3.80 -25.66 3.10
CA ALA A 56 3.05 -26.63 2.29
C ALA A 56 2.62 -26.04 0.94
N LEU A 57 2.15 -24.78 0.94
CA LEU A 57 1.76 -24.07 -0.28
C LEU A 57 2.95 -23.91 -1.25
N VAL A 58 4.14 -23.49 -0.75
CA VAL A 58 5.33 -23.31 -1.57
C VAL A 58 5.85 -24.64 -2.08
N SER A 59 5.91 -25.67 -1.23
CA SER A 59 6.42 -27.02 -1.58
C SER A 59 5.59 -27.70 -2.67
N ALA A 60 4.33 -27.32 -2.83
CA ALA A 60 3.47 -27.79 -3.91
C ALA A 60 3.76 -27.13 -5.28
N THR A 61 4.70 -26.20 -5.35
CA THR A 61 5.08 -25.47 -6.56
C THR A 61 6.48 -25.85 -7.05
N ALA A 62 6.89 -25.32 -8.21
CA ALA A 62 8.25 -25.46 -8.72
C ALA A 62 9.34 -24.81 -7.84
N SER A 63 8.97 -24.02 -6.82
CA SER A 63 9.90 -23.46 -5.84
C SER A 63 10.58 -24.55 -5.00
N GLY A 64 9.93 -25.69 -4.83
CA GLY A 64 10.39 -26.77 -3.95
C GLY A 64 10.23 -26.43 -2.47
N GLU A 65 10.97 -27.07 -1.60
CA GLU A 65 10.84 -26.89 -0.14
C GLU A 65 11.58 -25.64 0.34
N PRO A 66 10.87 -24.60 0.88
CA PRO A 66 11.51 -23.41 1.41
C PRO A 66 12.07 -23.68 2.83
N ALA A 67 13.15 -23.00 3.20
CA ALA A 67 13.60 -22.95 4.59
C ALA A 67 12.59 -22.14 5.43
N THR A 68 12.41 -22.52 6.69
CA THR A 68 11.46 -21.85 7.61
C THR A 68 12.15 -21.31 8.84
N TYR A 69 11.75 -20.12 9.28
CA TYR A 69 12.36 -19.40 10.39
C TYR A 69 11.27 -18.74 11.27
N THR A 70 11.55 -18.64 12.56
CA THR A 70 10.77 -17.81 13.50
C THR A 70 11.50 -16.50 13.87
N ASP A 71 12.73 -16.34 13.41
CA ASP A 71 13.53 -15.14 13.57
C ASP A 71 14.05 -14.69 12.19
N PHE A 72 13.62 -13.50 11.76
CA PHE A 72 13.98 -12.96 10.44
C PHE A 72 15.46 -12.56 10.35
N ARG A 73 16.11 -12.16 11.46
CA ARG A 73 17.53 -11.85 11.46
C ARG A 73 18.37 -13.10 11.23
N LYS A 74 18.01 -14.18 11.91
CA LYS A 74 18.63 -15.48 11.66
C LYS A 74 18.46 -15.91 10.20
N MET A 75 17.26 -15.72 9.63
CA MET A 75 17.01 -16.01 8.21
C MET A 75 17.93 -15.18 7.31
N LEU A 76 18.01 -13.86 7.51
CA LEU A 76 18.84 -12.97 6.70
C LEU A 76 20.34 -13.25 6.87
N ASP A 77 20.75 -13.75 8.04
CA ASP A 77 22.14 -14.11 8.29
C ASP A 77 22.53 -15.44 7.64
N GLU A 78 21.71 -16.46 7.72
CA GLU A 78 21.97 -17.77 7.16
C GLU A 78 21.74 -17.86 5.64
N ARG A 79 20.84 -17.04 5.07
CA ARG A 79 20.43 -17.09 3.66
C ARG A 79 20.96 -15.92 2.86
N LYS A 80 22.24 -15.95 2.57
CA LYS A 80 22.92 -14.92 1.74
C LYS A 80 22.54 -15.01 0.25
N ASP A 81 21.78 -16.01 -0.12
CA ASP A 81 21.28 -16.23 -1.48
C ASP A 81 19.92 -15.55 -1.77
N ILE A 82 19.33 -14.83 -0.81
CA ILE A 82 18.07 -14.10 -1.00
C ILE A 82 18.32 -12.84 -1.84
N ASP A 83 17.61 -12.71 -2.96
CA ASP A 83 17.65 -11.53 -3.84
C ASP A 83 16.61 -10.49 -3.42
N VAL A 84 15.45 -10.97 -2.94
CA VAL A 84 14.27 -10.15 -2.64
C VAL A 84 13.62 -10.58 -1.32
N THR A 85 13.24 -9.61 -0.51
CA THR A 85 12.49 -9.81 0.73
C THR A 85 11.11 -9.13 0.64
N ILE A 86 10.04 -9.90 0.82
CA ILE A 86 8.65 -9.40 0.96
C ILE A 86 8.31 -9.34 2.45
N ILE A 87 7.82 -8.18 2.92
CA ILE A 87 7.50 -7.93 4.33
C ILE A 87 6.01 -7.62 4.45
N ALA A 88 5.28 -8.47 5.16
CA ALA A 88 3.83 -8.36 5.40
C ALA A 88 3.48 -8.68 6.87
N THR A 89 4.28 -8.18 7.77
CA THR A 89 4.11 -8.26 9.23
C THR A 89 3.21 -7.13 9.76
N PRO A 90 2.87 -7.06 11.05
CA PRO A 90 2.25 -5.86 11.64
C PRO A 90 3.09 -4.60 11.43
N VAL A 91 2.42 -3.45 11.21
CA VAL A 91 3.05 -2.19 10.77
C VAL A 91 4.18 -1.70 11.68
N ASP A 92 4.02 -1.89 12.99
CA ASP A 92 5.02 -1.50 14.00
C ASP A 92 6.38 -2.19 13.85
N THR A 93 6.45 -3.25 13.05
CA THR A 93 7.69 -4.02 12.79
C THR A 93 8.32 -3.72 11.42
N HIS A 94 7.60 -3.08 10.50
CA HIS A 94 8.05 -2.85 9.13
C HIS A 94 9.40 -2.17 9.04
N LYS A 95 9.60 -1.06 9.80
CA LYS A 95 10.86 -0.30 9.79
C LYS A 95 12.06 -1.17 10.08
N MET A 96 12.01 -1.92 11.19
CA MET A 96 13.13 -2.74 11.65
C MET A 96 13.49 -3.79 10.60
N ILE A 97 12.49 -4.53 10.12
CA ILE A 97 12.69 -5.61 9.16
C ILE A 97 13.19 -5.07 7.81
N ALA A 98 12.58 -3.96 7.33
CA ALA A 98 12.94 -3.39 6.04
C ALA A 98 14.37 -2.82 6.03
N ILE A 99 14.79 -2.16 7.11
CA ILE A 99 16.17 -1.64 7.23
C ILE A 99 17.16 -2.80 7.26
N ASP A 100 16.98 -3.81 8.13
CA ASP A 100 17.85 -4.95 8.24
C ASP A 100 17.97 -5.71 6.89
N ALA A 101 16.87 -5.87 6.16
CA ALA A 101 16.85 -6.51 4.84
C ALA A 101 17.59 -5.70 3.76
N LEU A 102 17.42 -4.37 3.76
CA LEU A 102 18.15 -3.49 2.84
C LEU A 102 19.66 -3.47 3.13
N GLU A 103 20.06 -3.49 4.40
CA GLU A 103 21.47 -3.49 4.83
C GLU A 103 22.21 -4.76 4.40
N VAL A 104 21.55 -5.92 4.41
CA VAL A 104 22.16 -7.15 3.87
C VAL A 104 22.15 -7.22 2.35
N GLY A 105 21.56 -6.22 1.67
CA GLY A 105 21.63 -6.03 0.21
C GLY A 105 20.47 -6.61 -0.58
N THR A 106 19.39 -7.10 0.06
CA THR A 106 18.21 -7.58 -0.67
C THR A 106 17.37 -6.40 -1.17
N SER A 107 16.66 -6.58 -2.28
CA SER A 107 15.57 -5.68 -2.66
C SER A 107 14.35 -5.93 -1.77
N VAL A 108 13.63 -4.88 -1.38
CA VAL A 108 12.55 -4.98 -0.38
C VAL A 108 11.21 -4.54 -0.97
N TYR A 109 10.23 -5.43 -0.89
CA TYR A 109 8.81 -5.09 -0.97
C TYR A 109 8.24 -5.05 0.44
N CYS A 110 7.86 -3.88 0.92
CA CYS A 110 7.28 -3.72 2.24
C CYS A 110 5.81 -3.34 2.14
N GLU A 111 4.92 -4.11 2.76
CA GLU A 111 3.50 -3.76 2.79
C GLU A 111 3.27 -2.37 3.39
N LYS A 112 2.17 -1.77 2.97
CA LYS A 112 1.72 -0.45 3.44
C LYS A 112 1.07 -0.55 4.85
N PRO A 113 1.05 0.54 5.59
CA PRO A 113 1.86 1.75 5.46
C PRO A 113 3.32 1.47 5.79
N MET A 114 4.23 2.37 5.43
CA MET A 114 5.66 2.14 5.70
C MET A 114 5.96 1.96 7.19
N ALA A 115 5.38 2.79 8.04
CA ALA A 115 5.56 2.76 9.49
C ALA A 115 4.39 3.45 10.21
N THR A 116 4.43 3.53 11.55
CA THR A 116 3.42 4.19 12.38
C THR A 116 3.82 5.60 12.85
N THR A 117 5.08 6.01 12.66
CA THR A 117 5.60 7.34 13.02
C THR A 117 6.35 8.01 11.87
N PRO A 118 6.30 9.36 11.77
CA PRO A 118 7.04 10.11 10.74
C PRO A 118 8.56 9.87 10.83
N GLN A 119 9.11 9.73 12.01
CA GLN A 119 10.53 9.46 12.23
C GLN A 119 10.93 8.12 11.60
N ASP A 120 10.15 7.06 11.84
CA ASP A 120 10.45 5.73 11.29
C ASP A 120 10.34 5.71 9.75
N VAL A 121 9.37 6.44 9.21
CA VAL A 121 9.27 6.63 7.74
C VAL A 121 10.55 7.28 7.18
N ARG A 122 11.06 8.34 7.83
CA ARG A 122 12.31 9.00 7.39
C ARG A 122 13.52 8.07 7.46
N LEU A 123 13.61 7.22 8.50
CA LEU A 123 14.68 6.22 8.62
C LEU A 123 14.61 5.18 7.50
N MET A 124 13.41 4.69 7.15
CA MET A 124 13.24 3.77 6.03
C MET A 124 13.62 4.41 4.68
N VAL A 125 13.25 5.68 4.46
CA VAL A 125 13.66 6.41 3.25
C VAL A 125 15.18 6.55 3.17
N ALA A 126 15.82 6.90 4.29
CA ALA A 126 17.29 7.01 4.34
C ALA A 126 17.98 5.67 4.04
N ALA A 127 17.49 4.58 4.63
CA ALA A 127 18.00 3.23 4.36
C ALA A 127 17.81 2.83 2.89
N ALA A 128 16.62 3.08 2.32
CA ALA A 128 16.34 2.78 0.92
C ALA A 128 17.22 3.56 -0.07
N LYS A 129 17.58 4.82 0.26
CA LYS A 129 18.49 5.64 -0.56
C LYS A 129 19.92 5.14 -0.57
N SER A 130 20.39 4.56 0.53
CA SER A 130 21.75 4.04 0.65
C SER A 130 21.89 2.57 0.24
N ALA A 131 20.76 1.87 0.05
CA ALA A 131 20.73 0.45 -0.26
C ALA A 131 21.19 0.16 -1.71
N LYS A 132 21.76 -1.04 -1.90
CA LYS A 132 22.06 -1.57 -3.24
C LYS A 132 20.82 -2.11 -3.92
N GLY A 133 19.89 -2.69 -3.16
CA GLY A 133 18.61 -3.19 -3.62
C GLY A 133 17.59 -2.07 -3.82
N VAL A 134 16.51 -2.33 -4.54
CA VAL A 134 15.40 -1.39 -4.69
C VAL A 134 14.38 -1.57 -3.56
N PHE A 135 13.69 -0.48 -3.21
CA PHE A 135 12.59 -0.50 -2.24
C PHE A 135 11.27 -0.17 -2.94
N GLN A 136 10.26 -1.01 -2.75
CA GLN A 136 8.87 -0.74 -3.17
C GLN A 136 7.92 -0.94 -1.98
N ALA A 137 7.02 0.02 -1.79
CA ALA A 137 5.93 -0.13 -0.82
C ALA A 137 4.69 -0.79 -1.44
N GLY A 138 3.92 -1.50 -0.64
CA GLY A 138 2.73 -2.26 -1.02
C GLY A 138 1.49 -1.40 -1.34
N PHE A 139 1.65 -0.26 -2.02
CA PHE A 139 0.54 0.54 -2.54
C PHE A 139 0.08 -0.01 -3.90
N GLN A 140 -0.46 -1.23 -3.90
CA GLN A 140 -0.81 -1.98 -5.10
C GLN A 140 -1.84 -1.29 -6.00
N LEU A 141 -2.67 -0.38 -5.47
CA LEU A 141 -3.67 0.34 -6.27
C LEU A 141 -3.06 1.22 -7.37
N ARG A 142 -1.77 1.61 -7.26
CA ARG A 142 -1.05 2.27 -8.35
C ARG A 142 -0.81 1.35 -9.56
N HIS A 143 -0.92 0.03 -9.37
CA HIS A 143 -0.79 -0.97 -10.42
C HIS A 143 -2.15 -1.46 -10.95
N ASP A 144 -3.27 -0.99 -10.39
CA ASP A 144 -4.61 -1.22 -10.95
C ASP A 144 -4.75 -0.47 -12.28
N PRO A 145 -5.09 -1.15 -13.39
CA PRO A 145 -5.09 -0.53 -14.72
C PRO A 145 -6.06 0.64 -14.84
N ARG A 146 -7.22 0.59 -14.16
CA ARG A 146 -8.23 1.67 -14.21
C ARG A 146 -7.73 2.92 -13.51
N ARG A 147 -7.22 2.78 -12.29
CA ARG A 147 -6.66 3.89 -11.49
C ARG A 147 -5.46 4.50 -12.17
N ARG A 148 -4.57 3.66 -12.67
CA ARG A 148 -3.39 4.10 -13.40
C ARG A 148 -3.79 4.89 -14.65
N ARG A 149 -4.70 4.36 -15.46
CA ARG A 149 -5.18 5.03 -16.67
C ARG A 149 -5.87 6.36 -16.37
N SER A 150 -6.64 6.40 -15.28
CA SER A 150 -7.32 7.62 -14.82
C SER A 150 -6.32 8.72 -14.43
N ILE A 151 -5.27 8.34 -13.68
CA ILE A 151 -4.25 9.32 -13.23
C ILE A 151 -3.37 9.76 -14.41
N GLU A 152 -3.02 8.88 -15.34
CA GLU A 152 -2.35 9.24 -16.59
C GLU A 152 -3.20 10.23 -17.41
N PHE A 153 -4.51 10.04 -17.48
CA PHE A 153 -5.44 10.97 -18.15
C PHE A 153 -5.47 12.33 -17.46
N ILE A 154 -5.49 12.36 -16.12
CA ILE A 154 -5.39 13.62 -15.36
C ILE A 154 -4.08 14.33 -15.67
N HIS A 155 -2.95 13.62 -15.59
CA HIS A 155 -1.62 14.19 -15.82
C HIS A 155 -1.42 14.67 -17.27
N SER A 156 -2.15 14.11 -18.23
CA SER A 156 -2.17 14.63 -19.61
C SER A 156 -3.05 15.88 -19.81
N GLY A 157 -3.65 16.42 -18.74
CA GLY A 157 -4.52 17.58 -18.79
C GLY A 157 -5.97 17.27 -19.21
N GLY A 158 -6.36 15.98 -19.19
CA GLY A 158 -7.67 15.52 -19.63
C GLY A 158 -8.85 16.19 -18.91
N ILE A 159 -8.75 16.41 -17.60
CA ILE A 159 -9.77 17.10 -16.79
C ILE A 159 -9.46 18.58 -16.54
N GLY A 160 -8.37 19.12 -17.12
CA GLY A 160 -7.86 20.46 -16.82
C GLY A 160 -7.19 20.54 -15.46
N ASP A 161 -7.04 21.75 -14.89
CA ASP A 161 -6.47 21.95 -13.57
C ASP A 161 -7.29 21.24 -12.51
N VAL A 162 -6.63 20.50 -11.61
CA VAL A 162 -7.29 19.79 -10.49
C VAL A 162 -7.74 20.81 -9.44
N LEU A 163 -9.04 20.81 -9.12
CA LEU A 163 -9.66 21.81 -8.25
C LEU A 163 -10.14 21.25 -6.92
N PHE A 164 -10.53 19.97 -6.87
CA PHE A 164 -11.04 19.32 -5.67
C PHE A 164 -10.87 17.81 -5.74
N LEU A 165 -10.61 17.19 -4.59
CA LEU A 165 -10.48 15.74 -4.42
C LEU A 165 -11.52 15.26 -3.40
N GLN A 166 -12.22 14.19 -3.71
CA GLN A 166 -13.20 13.59 -2.82
C GLN A 166 -13.01 12.09 -2.72
N GLY A 167 -12.89 11.60 -1.50
CA GLY A 167 -12.76 10.18 -1.27
C GLY A 167 -13.45 9.69 -0.01
N TYR A 168 -13.83 8.43 -0.03
CA TYR A 168 -14.21 7.72 1.17
C TYR A 168 -13.92 6.22 1.06
N ARG A 169 -13.77 5.60 2.23
CA ARG A 169 -13.78 4.17 2.41
C ARG A 169 -14.78 3.82 3.51
N HIS A 170 -15.92 3.28 3.12
CA HIS A 170 -16.97 2.91 4.04
C HIS A 170 -17.15 1.39 4.03
N THR A 171 -17.12 0.78 5.20
CA THR A 171 -17.25 -0.67 5.38
C THR A 171 -18.26 -0.96 6.48
N GLY A 172 -18.83 -2.17 6.48
CA GLY A 172 -19.88 -2.56 7.43
C GLY A 172 -19.37 -3.22 8.70
N ASP A 173 -18.06 -3.48 8.83
CA ASP A 173 -17.52 -4.18 10.00
C ASP A 173 -16.02 -3.93 10.18
N LEU A 174 -15.51 -4.21 11.38
CA LEU A 174 -14.12 -4.16 11.76
C LEU A 174 -13.39 -5.46 11.39
N PRO A 175 -12.06 -5.43 11.15
CA PRO A 175 -11.27 -6.62 10.85
C PRO A 175 -10.93 -7.42 12.12
N HIS A 176 -11.91 -8.11 12.70
CA HIS A 176 -11.81 -8.84 13.99
C HIS A 176 -10.77 -9.97 13.99
N ASP A 177 -10.36 -10.46 12.84
CA ASP A 177 -9.33 -11.49 12.66
C ASP A 177 -7.89 -10.98 12.80
N THR A 178 -7.71 -9.69 13.07
CA THR A 178 -6.41 -9.01 13.09
C THR A 178 -6.21 -8.23 14.41
N PRO A 179 -5.90 -8.87 15.53
CA PRO A 179 -5.90 -8.24 16.86
C PRO A 179 -4.97 -7.02 17.00
N TRP A 180 -3.79 -7.01 16.38
CA TRP A 180 -2.85 -5.88 16.44
C TRP A 180 -3.42 -4.60 15.79
N TYR A 181 -4.39 -4.74 14.91
CA TYR A 181 -5.05 -3.64 14.22
C TYR A 181 -5.77 -2.69 15.18
N PHE A 182 -6.28 -3.19 16.27
CA PHE A 182 -7.05 -2.44 17.26
C PHE A 182 -6.19 -1.62 18.23
N ASP A 183 -4.89 -1.82 18.22
CA ASP A 183 -3.93 -0.98 18.92
C ASP A 183 -3.34 0.06 17.96
N ARG A 184 -3.70 1.33 18.15
CA ARG A 184 -3.23 2.43 17.30
C ARG A 184 -1.71 2.65 17.33
N THR A 185 -1.03 2.18 18.38
CA THR A 185 0.44 2.27 18.45
C THR A 185 1.10 1.30 17.51
N ARG A 186 0.43 0.18 17.22
CA ARG A 186 0.89 -0.87 16.34
C ARG A 186 0.43 -0.69 14.90
N SER A 187 -0.83 -0.28 14.71
CA SER A 187 -1.44 -0.11 13.38
C SER A 187 -1.27 1.30 12.80
N GLY A 188 -1.08 2.30 13.65
CA GLY A 188 -1.15 3.70 13.25
C GLY A 188 -2.58 4.24 13.18
N ASP A 189 -3.59 3.46 13.61
CA ASP A 189 -5.02 3.69 13.40
C ASP A 189 -5.48 3.45 11.95
N ASN A 190 -6.78 3.31 11.77
CA ASN A 190 -7.46 3.02 10.51
C ASN A 190 -7.10 4.00 9.39
N ILE A 191 -6.88 5.26 9.72
CA ILE A 191 -6.50 6.28 8.75
C ILE A 191 -5.10 6.01 8.16
N VAL A 192 -4.18 5.48 8.95
CA VAL A 192 -2.82 5.17 8.50
C VAL A 192 -2.76 3.76 7.90
N GLU A 193 -3.43 2.79 8.52
CA GLU A 193 -3.38 1.40 8.06
C GLU A 193 -4.24 1.17 6.80
N GLN A 194 -5.48 1.69 6.74
CA GLN A 194 -6.37 1.42 5.62
C GLN A 194 -6.58 2.58 4.66
N ALA A 195 -6.86 3.80 5.17
CA ALA A 195 -7.13 4.92 4.30
C ALA A 195 -5.92 5.36 3.48
N CYS A 196 -4.71 5.01 3.92
CA CYS A 196 -3.48 5.34 3.18
C CYS A 196 -3.52 4.86 1.72
N HIS A 197 -4.24 3.78 1.38
CA HIS A 197 -4.42 3.35 -0.01
C HIS A 197 -5.08 4.41 -0.89
N ILE A 198 -6.14 5.05 -0.38
CA ILE A 198 -6.89 6.06 -1.14
C ILE A 198 -6.16 7.40 -1.10
N LEU A 199 -5.61 7.75 0.06
CA LEU A 199 -4.77 8.94 0.21
C LEU A 199 -3.53 8.88 -0.69
N ASP A 200 -2.98 7.69 -0.92
CA ASP A 200 -1.88 7.44 -1.85
C ASP A 200 -2.26 7.80 -3.30
N LEU A 201 -3.43 7.41 -3.75
CA LEU A 201 -3.91 7.74 -5.11
C LEU A 201 -4.07 9.25 -5.29
N PHE A 202 -4.60 9.96 -4.31
CA PHE A 202 -4.72 11.41 -4.35
C PHE A 202 -3.36 12.11 -4.29
N THR A 203 -2.45 11.61 -3.45
CA THR A 203 -1.08 12.13 -3.37
C THR A 203 -0.35 11.94 -4.70
N TRP A 204 -0.51 10.79 -5.32
CA TRP A 204 0.05 10.51 -6.66
C TRP A 204 -0.58 11.39 -7.74
N THR A 205 -1.90 11.61 -7.67
CA THR A 205 -2.61 12.51 -8.60
C THR A 205 -2.08 13.94 -8.52
N VAL A 206 -1.88 14.47 -7.31
CA VAL A 206 -1.45 15.86 -7.08
C VAL A 206 0.06 16.03 -7.21
N GLY A 207 0.85 15.02 -6.85
CA GLY A 207 2.32 15.08 -6.85
C GLY A 207 2.92 16.01 -5.79
N LYS A 208 2.10 16.49 -4.82
CA LYS A 208 2.51 17.39 -3.73
C LYS A 208 1.93 16.89 -2.41
N HIS A 209 2.53 17.28 -1.28
CA HIS A 209 1.95 17.07 0.05
C HIS A 209 0.98 18.22 0.41
N PRO A 210 0.00 17.99 1.30
CA PRO A 210 -0.84 19.06 1.83
C PRO A 210 -0.04 19.99 2.75
N LEU A 211 -0.47 21.24 2.83
CA LEU A 211 0.08 22.23 3.75
C LEU A 211 -0.38 21.98 5.18
N ARG A 212 -1.62 21.53 5.34
CA ARG A 212 -2.24 21.28 6.64
C ARG A 212 -3.45 20.36 6.51
N ALA A 213 -3.88 19.81 7.66
CA ALA A 213 -5.12 19.07 7.77
C ALA A 213 -5.88 19.44 9.05
N PHE A 214 -7.19 19.21 9.03
CA PHE A 214 -8.02 19.16 10.23
C PHE A 214 -9.11 18.12 10.07
N GLY A 215 -9.60 17.58 11.17
CA GLY A 215 -10.62 16.55 11.12
C GLY A 215 -11.17 16.18 12.48
N SER A 216 -12.15 15.31 12.47
CA SER A 216 -12.78 14.76 13.66
C SER A 216 -13.07 13.28 13.46
N GLY A 217 -13.01 12.51 14.54
CA GLY A 217 -13.31 11.08 14.53
C GLY A 217 -13.51 10.55 15.93
N GLY A 218 -13.89 9.29 16.03
CA GLY A 218 -14.15 8.70 17.31
C GLY A 218 -14.47 7.21 17.26
N ILE A 219 -14.89 6.71 18.43
CA ILE A 219 -15.40 5.35 18.64
C ILE A 219 -16.87 5.49 19.00
N ASN A 220 -17.77 5.37 18.01
CA ASN A 220 -19.18 5.69 18.20
C ASN A 220 -20.06 4.44 18.23
N PHE A 221 -19.83 3.50 17.34
CA PHE A 221 -20.65 2.30 17.19
C PHE A 221 -20.05 1.11 17.94
N PHE A 222 -18.80 0.75 17.67
CA PHE A 222 -18.10 -0.36 18.31
C PHE A 222 -17.41 0.07 19.62
N LYS A 223 -18.17 0.59 20.59
CA LYS A 223 -17.62 1.29 21.78
C LYS A 223 -16.65 0.49 22.64
N ASN A 224 -16.81 -0.82 22.71
CA ASN A 224 -15.94 -1.71 23.48
C ASN A 224 -15.70 -3.03 22.71
N ASP A 225 -15.59 -2.96 21.41
CA ASP A 225 -15.42 -4.11 20.55
C ASP A 225 -14.25 -3.89 19.57
N PRO A 226 -13.19 -4.68 19.71
CA PRO A 226 -12.88 -5.53 20.87
C PRO A 226 -12.55 -4.70 22.11
N PRO A 227 -12.64 -5.31 23.32
CA PRO A 227 -12.28 -4.61 24.55
C PRO A 227 -10.85 -4.06 24.53
N GLY A 228 -10.70 -2.81 25.01
CA GLY A 228 -9.41 -2.11 25.05
C GLY A 228 -8.94 -1.52 23.70
N ARG A 229 -9.76 -1.56 22.68
CA ARG A 229 -9.46 -0.94 21.39
C ARG A 229 -9.17 0.56 21.51
N THR A 230 -8.15 1.01 20.79
CA THR A 230 -7.75 2.43 20.76
C THR A 230 -7.91 3.06 19.37
N THR A 231 -8.23 2.28 18.34
CA THR A 231 -8.48 2.77 16.98
C THR A 231 -9.90 3.28 16.81
N MET A 232 -10.09 4.30 15.99
CA MET A 232 -11.41 4.87 15.68
C MET A 232 -12.26 3.94 14.81
N ASP A 233 -13.59 4.08 14.85
CA ASP A 233 -14.50 3.40 13.91
C ASP A 233 -15.12 4.36 12.89
N ASN A 234 -14.87 5.65 13.03
CA ASN A 234 -15.24 6.64 12.03
C ASN A 234 -14.38 7.89 12.15
N TYR A 235 -14.20 8.58 11.03
CA TYR A 235 -13.59 9.91 10.98
C TYR A 235 -13.89 10.61 9.65
N ALA A 236 -13.79 11.95 9.67
CA ALA A 236 -13.74 12.80 8.50
C ALA A 236 -12.57 13.77 8.63
N VAL A 237 -11.87 14.02 7.52
CA VAL A 237 -10.69 14.87 7.47
C VAL A 237 -10.67 15.69 6.19
N ILE A 238 -10.24 16.95 6.31
CA ILE A 238 -9.96 17.85 5.19
C ILE A 238 -8.46 18.09 5.16
N TYR A 239 -7.86 17.93 3.98
CA TYR A 239 -6.50 18.31 3.69
C TYR A 239 -6.49 19.53 2.76
N GLU A 240 -5.67 20.50 3.06
CA GLU A 240 -5.46 21.67 2.22
C GLU A 240 -4.07 21.59 1.59
N PHE A 241 -4.06 21.58 0.28
CA PHE A 241 -2.86 21.59 -0.56
C PHE A 241 -2.51 23.01 -1.02
N PRO A 242 -1.35 23.23 -1.62
CA PRO A 242 -1.07 24.46 -2.35
C PRO A 242 -2.13 24.75 -3.42
N ASP A 243 -2.22 25.99 -3.86
CA ASP A 243 -3.10 26.45 -4.95
C ASP A 243 -4.59 26.27 -4.65
N ASP A 244 -4.98 26.43 -3.36
CA ASP A 244 -6.36 26.28 -2.87
C ASP A 244 -7.02 24.92 -3.16
N LEU A 245 -6.23 23.89 -3.47
CA LEU A 245 -6.75 22.55 -3.69
C LEU A 245 -7.10 21.88 -2.33
N ARG A 246 -8.24 21.22 -2.28
CA ARG A 246 -8.71 20.49 -1.08
C ARG A 246 -9.02 19.04 -1.38
N LEU A 247 -8.72 18.20 -0.38
CA LEU A 247 -9.19 16.82 -0.33
C LEU A 247 -10.12 16.64 0.86
N GLU A 248 -11.36 16.22 0.58
CA GLU A 248 -12.29 15.70 1.56
C GLU A 248 -12.16 14.17 1.63
N PHE A 249 -11.98 13.63 2.83
CA PHE A 249 -11.91 12.18 3.02
C PHE A 249 -12.66 11.73 4.29
N SER A 250 -13.42 10.65 4.18
CA SER A 250 -14.08 10.01 5.33
C SER A 250 -13.94 8.49 5.32
N HIS A 251 -14.02 7.89 6.52
CA HIS A 251 -14.04 6.46 6.70
C HIS A 251 -14.99 6.10 7.84
N ILE A 252 -15.85 5.11 7.61
CA ILE A 252 -16.73 4.52 8.62
C ILE A 252 -16.71 2.99 8.52
N TYR A 253 -16.91 2.30 9.66
CA TYR A 253 -16.91 0.84 9.76
C TYR A 253 -18.28 0.24 10.09
N PHE A 254 -19.32 1.03 10.11
CA PHE A 254 -20.69 0.61 10.44
C PHE A 254 -21.68 1.01 9.35
N ASP A 255 -21.24 1.01 8.11
CA ASP A 255 -22.06 1.39 6.96
C ASP A 255 -22.99 0.23 6.58
N PRO A 256 -24.31 0.48 6.45
CA PRO A 256 -25.25 -0.55 6.02
C PRO A 256 -24.95 -1.06 4.61
N PRO A 257 -25.24 -2.33 4.30
CA PRO A 257 -25.15 -2.84 2.95
C PRO A 257 -25.92 -1.95 1.95
N GLY A 258 -25.26 -1.57 0.87
CA GLY A 258 -25.84 -0.68 -0.16
C GLY A 258 -25.33 0.76 -0.14
N PHE A 259 -24.81 1.24 0.99
CA PHE A 259 -24.07 2.51 1.08
C PHE A 259 -22.56 2.33 1.18
N SER A 260 -22.12 1.15 1.61
CA SER A 260 -20.69 0.80 1.72
C SER A 260 -19.97 0.87 0.38
N GLY A 261 -18.66 1.09 0.43
CA GLY A 261 -17.80 1.10 -0.74
C GLY A 261 -16.64 2.07 -0.65
N VAL A 262 -15.98 2.24 -1.78
CA VAL A 262 -14.85 3.15 -1.94
C VAL A 262 -15.18 4.15 -3.02
N LYS A 263 -14.87 5.42 -2.79
CA LYS A 263 -14.94 6.49 -3.79
C LYS A 263 -13.61 7.22 -3.89
N GLU A 264 -13.23 7.51 -5.13
CA GLU A 264 -11.96 8.13 -5.48
C GLU A 264 -12.19 9.09 -6.64
N ARG A 265 -12.73 10.29 -6.35
CA ARG A 265 -13.10 11.27 -7.37
C ARG A 265 -12.15 12.44 -7.41
N VAL A 266 -11.82 12.87 -8.62
CA VAL A 266 -11.01 14.05 -8.90
C VAL A 266 -11.83 15.00 -9.78
N PHE A 267 -11.99 16.23 -9.31
CA PHE A 267 -12.71 17.30 -9.99
C PHE A 267 -11.72 18.29 -10.56
N GLY A 268 -11.83 18.56 -11.84
CA GLY A 268 -10.99 19.51 -12.57
C GLY A 268 -11.80 20.57 -13.30
N ALA A 269 -11.10 21.53 -13.92
CA ALA A 269 -11.71 22.65 -14.62
C ALA A 269 -12.58 22.23 -15.82
N LYS A 270 -12.25 21.11 -16.48
CA LYS A 270 -12.97 20.60 -17.66
C LYS A 270 -14.00 19.49 -17.32
N GLY A 271 -13.94 18.92 -16.13
CA GLY A 271 -14.83 17.83 -15.73
C GLY A 271 -14.31 17.05 -14.53
N ALA A 272 -14.90 15.88 -14.25
CA ALA A 272 -14.57 15.05 -13.12
C ALA A 272 -14.36 13.59 -13.52
N ILE A 273 -13.52 12.86 -12.79
CA ILE A 273 -13.21 11.44 -13.02
C ILE A 273 -13.33 10.64 -11.73
N ASP A 274 -13.88 9.45 -11.84
CA ASP A 274 -13.84 8.42 -10.80
C ASP A 274 -12.69 7.45 -11.13
N LEU A 275 -11.67 7.41 -10.26
CA LEU A 275 -10.43 6.65 -10.53
C LEU A 275 -10.68 5.14 -10.57
N ALA A 276 -11.56 4.63 -9.71
CA ALA A 276 -11.81 3.20 -9.57
C ALA A 276 -12.52 2.60 -10.79
N THR A 277 -13.32 3.40 -11.49
CA THR A 277 -14.08 2.97 -12.66
C THR A 277 -13.48 3.42 -13.98
N ALA A 278 -12.48 4.30 -13.95
CA ALA A 278 -11.93 4.98 -15.12
C ALA A 278 -13.01 5.69 -15.96
N THR A 279 -13.99 6.24 -15.27
CA THR A 279 -15.14 6.94 -15.88
C THR A 279 -15.02 8.43 -15.60
N TRP A 280 -15.07 9.23 -16.64
CA TRP A 280 -15.06 10.68 -16.51
C TRP A 280 -16.27 11.32 -17.14
N MET A 281 -16.62 12.51 -16.67
CA MET A 281 -17.70 13.35 -17.19
C MET A 281 -17.15 14.72 -17.53
N GLU A 282 -17.41 15.18 -18.73
CA GLU A 282 -17.09 16.54 -19.14
C GLU A 282 -18.08 17.53 -18.55
N ARG A 283 -17.62 18.70 -18.07
CA ARG A 283 -18.43 19.67 -17.33
C ARG A 283 -19.74 20.07 -18.05
N ASP A 284 -19.64 20.35 -19.33
CA ASP A 284 -20.74 20.95 -20.11
C ASP A 284 -21.43 19.93 -21.03
N LYS A 285 -21.12 18.63 -20.85
CA LYS A 285 -21.74 17.55 -21.62
C LYS A 285 -22.46 16.56 -20.71
N LYS A 286 -23.54 16.00 -21.22
CA LYS A 286 -24.25 14.90 -20.56
C LYS A 286 -23.61 13.56 -20.97
N GLY A 287 -23.55 12.67 -20.01
CA GLY A 287 -23.12 11.29 -20.21
C GLY A 287 -21.73 10.99 -19.66
N GLU A 288 -21.51 9.73 -19.38
CA GLU A 288 -20.25 9.17 -18.90
C GLU A 288 -19.38 8.74 -20.08
N ILE A 289 -18.10 9.00 -19.99
CA ILE A 289 -17.09 8.53 -20.94
C ILE A 289 -16.18 7.57 -20.19
N LYS A 290 -16.14 6.32 -20.61
CA LYS A 290 -15.18 5.35 -20.09
C LYS A 290 -13.87 5.49 -20.84
N LEU A 291 -12.79 5.59 -20.08
CA LEU A 291 -11.44 5.53 -20.66
C LEU A 291 -11.19 4.11 -21.18
N ASP A 292 -10.42 4.03 -22.25
CA ASP A 292 -9.90 2.75 -22.73
C ASP A 292 -8.84 2.24 -21.72
N VAL A 293 -9.13 1.09 -21.13
CA VAL A 293 -8.32 0.47 -20.09
C VAL A 293 -7.97 -0.94 -20.55
N PRO A 294 -6.68 -1.30 -20.55
CA PRO A 294 -6.29 -2.67 -20.87
C PRO A 294 -6.93 -3.68 -19.92
N ASP A 295 -7.43 -4.76 -20.45
CA ASP A 295 -7.86 -5.90 -19.64
C ASP A 295 -6.67 -6.48 -18.87
N ALA A 296 -6.86 -6.68 -17.55
CA ALA A 296 -5.89 -7.38 -16.74
C ALA A 296 -6.52 -8.69 -16.24
N ALA A 297 -5.85 -9.81 -16.54
CA ALA A 297 -6.26 -11.13 -16.07
C ALA A 297 -6.02 -11.31 -14.55
N GLU A 298 -5.08 -10.54 -14.00
CA GLU A 298 -4.64 -10.62 -12.61
C GLU A 298 -4.98 -9.34 -11.84
N ASP A 299 -5.08 -9.47 -10.53
CA ASP A 299 -5.37 -8.34 -9.66
C ASP A 299 -4.17 -7.39 -9.45
N SER A 300 -4.43 -6.25 -8.83
CA SER A 300 -3.42 -5.21 -8.60
C SER A 300 -2.27 -5.67 -7.70
N THR A 301 -2.46 -6.69 -6.83
CA THR A 301 -1.39 -7.24 -6.00
C THR A 301 -0.39 -8.03 -6.84
N TYR A 302 -0.89 -8.91 -7.71
CA TYR A 302 -0.03 -9.62 -8.65
C TYR A 302 0.76 -8.63 -9.52
N LEU A 303 0.07 -7.64 -10.11
CA LEU A 303 0.70 -6.65 -10.98
C LEU A 303 1.76 -5.82 -10.24
N SER A 304 1.52 -5.49 -8.98
CA SER A 304 2.48 -4.78 -8.12
C SER A 304 3.72 -5.61 -7.83
N LEU A 305 3.54 -6.88 -7.46
CA LEU A 305 4.64 -7.80 -7.17
C LEU A 305 5.44 -8.15 -8.43
N ALA A 306 4.78 -8.38 -9.55
CA ALA A 306 5.46 -8.62 -10.83
C ALA A 306 6.32 -7.42 -11.25
N ALA A 307 5.75 -6.20 -11.18
CA ALA A 307 6.51 -4.98 -11.46
C ALA A 307 7.69 -4.78 -10.50
N PHE A 308 7.54 -5.15 -9.23
CA PHE A 308 8.62 -5.12 -8.26
C PHE A 308 9.76 -6.08 -8.64
N ILE A 309 9.44 -7.32 -9.01
CA ILE A 309 10.44 -8.30 -9.46
C ILE A 309 11.19 -7.80 -10.69
N ASP A 310 10.49 -7.21 -11.66
CA ASP A 310 11.12 -6.63 -12.85
C ASP A 310 12.03 -5.45 -12.50
N ASN A 311 11.60 -4.58 -11.59
CA ASN A 311 12.41 -3.47 -11.10
C ASN A 311 13.64 -3.96 -10.33
N ALA A 312 13.51 -5.01 -9.49
CA ALA A 312 14.62 -5.60 -8.75
C ALA A 312 15.67 -6.19 -9.69
N ARG A 313 15.25 -6.94 -10.74
CA ARG A 313 16.15 -7.49 -11.77
C ARG A 313 16.89 -6.39 -12.53
N ALA A 314 16.18 -5.32 -12.87
CA ALA A 314 16.71 -4.24 -13.70
C ALA A 314 17.36 -3.09 -12.89
N HIS A 315 17.39 -3.18 -11.56
CA HIS A 315 17.80 -2.10 -10.64
C HIS A 315 17.14 -0.74 -10.98
N LYS A 316 15.84 -0.78 -11.34
CA LYS A 316 15.05 0.41 -11.67
C LYS A 316 14.25 0.90 -10.47
N THR A 317 14.12 2.21 -10.36
CA THR A 317 13.27 2.84 -9.33
C THR A 317 11.80 2.43 -9.52
N PRO A 318 11.16 1.80 -8.52
CA PRO A 318 9.76 1.43 -8.58
C PRO A 318 8.82 2.65 -8.58
N LEU A 319 7.61 2.47 -9.12
CA LEU A 319 6.55 3.48 -9.08
C LEU A 319 6.19 3.88 -7.64
N ASN A 320 6.19 2.91 -6.74
CA ASN A 320 5.90 3.08 -5.31
C ASN A 320 7.21 3.06 -4.51
N ASN A 321 8.21 3.85 -4.92
CA ASN A 321 9.49 3.93 -4.22
C ASN A 321 9.35 4.51 -2.81
N ALA A 322 10.43 4.46 -2.02
CA ALA A 322 10.41 4.88 -0.63
C ALA A 322 9.95 6.34 -0.44
N GLU A 323 10.35 7.26 -1.31
CA GLU A 323 10.00 8.70 -1.20
C GLU A 323 8.52 8.94 -1.49
N SER A 324 8.00 8.36 -2.57
CA SER A 324 6.57 8.51 -2.92
C SER A 324 5.67 7.84 -1.89
N ALA A 325 6.06 6.67 -1.38
CA ALA A 325 5.33 5.96 -0.34
C ALA A 325 5.40 6.69 1.02
N ALA A 326 6.53 7.32 1.33
CA ALA A 326 6.68 8.15 2.52
C ALA A 326 5.72 9.33 2.51
N MET A 327 5.59 10.03 1.38
CA MET A 327 4.63 11.13 1.24
C MET A 327 3.20 10.64 1.56
N SER A 328 2.76 9.55 0.95
CA SER A 328 1.41 9.00 1.15
C SER A 328 1.17 8.54 2.59
N THR A 329 2.15 7.86 3.20
CA THR A 329 2.07 7.43 4.60
C THR A 329 2.01 8.64 5.55
N MET A 330 2.82 9.66 5.32
CA MET A 330 2.84 10.88 6.14
C MET A 330 1.58 11.73 5.96
N VAL A 331 0.93 11.74 4.79
CA VAL A 331 -0.38 12.39 4.62
C VAL A 331 -1.43 11.74 5.51
N ALA A 332 -1.46 10.41 5.59
CA ALA A 332 -2.35 9.72 6.52
C ALA A 332 -2.04 10.05 7.98
N MET A 333 -0.75 10.15 8.36
CA MET A 333 -0.32 10.55 9.70
C MET A 333 -0.68 12.00 10.04
N LEU A 334 -0.64 12.91 9.07
CA LEU A 334 -1.07 14.30 9.24
C LEU A 334 -2.56 14.37 9.63
N GLY A 335 -3.41 13.66 8.89
CA GLY A 335 -4.83 13.54 9.20
C GLY A 335 -5.07 12.94 10.58
N ARG A 336 -4.38 11.83 10.91
CA ARG A 336 -4.45 11.21 12.23
C ARG A 336 -4.11 12.21 13.35
N LYS A 337 -2.99 12.91 13.22
CA LYS A 337 -2.54 13.91 14.22
C LYS A 337 -3.58 15.00 14.38
N ALA A 338 -4.13 15.55 13.30
CA ALA A 338 -5.14 16.58 13.33
C ALA A 338 -6.43 16.14 14.06
N ILE A 339 -6.89 14.90 13.80
CA ILE A 339 -8.07 14.34 14.45
C ILE A 339 -7.85 14.15 15.95
N TYR A 340 -6.72 13.55 16.37
CA TYR A 340 -6.45 13.29 17.79
C TYR A 340 -6.15 14.55 18.59
N GLU A 341 -5.46 15.53 18.01
CA GLU A 341 -5.17 16.81 18.65
C GLU A 341 -6.35 17.79 18.57
N LYS A 342 -7.40 17.49 17.81
CA LYS A 342 -8.62 18.31 17.63
C LYS A 342 -8.32 19.75 17.22
N ARG A 343 -7.35 19.92 16.33
CA ARG A 343 -6.92 21.20 15.79
C ARG A 343 -6.42 21.08 14.36
N VAL A 344 -6.19 22.23 13.74
CA VAL A 344 -5.42 22.29 12.50
C VAL A 344 -3.97 21.90 12.79
N VAL A 345 -3.42 20.97 12.01
CA VAL A 345 -2.01 20.56 12.07
C VAL A 345 -1.36 20.85 10.73
N ARG A 346 -0.17 21.45 10.74
CA ARG A 346 0.63 21.77 9.56
C ARG A 346 1.55 20.60 9.22
N TRP A 347 1.94 20.50 7.95
CA TRP A 347 2.85 19.47 7.46
C TRP A 347 4.20 19.46 8.19
N GLU A 348 4.74 20.64 8.49
CA GLU A 348 6.02 20.83 9.16
C GLU A 348 6.03 20.33 10.62
N GLU A 349 4.88 20.03 11.18
CA GLU A 349 4.72 19.48 12.55
C GLU A 349 4.85 17.95 12.60
N LEU A 350 5.06 17.29 11.46
CA LEU A 350 5.33 15.86 11.39
C LEU A 350 6.86 15.57 11.64
#